data_957ba13df4771c33a2921ca5a05e1210
#
_entry.id   957ba13df4771c33a2921ca5a05e1210
#
_cell.length_a   1.000
_cell.length_b   1.000
_cell.length_c   1.000
_cell.angle_alpha   90.00
_cell.angle_beta   90.00
_cell.angle_gamma   90.00
#
_symmetry.space_group_name_H-M   'P 1'
#
loop_
_entity.id
_entity.type
_entity.pdbx_description
1 polymer ?
#
loop_
_entity_poly.entity_id
_entity_poly.type
_entity_poly.pdbx_seq_one_letter_code
_entity_poly.pdbx_strand_id
1 'polypeptide(L)'
;MHFEQALKNPIFKTIASCAEALETPCYVVGGYVRDFILSRHKSQDIDVVAIGNGIELAESVAKALPNAPKVSIFKTFGTAMLRFKGIDLEFVGARKESYKKESRNPEICEGTIEDDQKRRDFTINALAISLNASDYGTLLDPFNGMEDLKNKRIVTPLNPNLTFSDDPLRMLRAIRFATQLEFEIDPSALEAIEKNHSRIQIISKERIVIELHKILESKKPSIGFLLLERTGLLDLI
;
A
#
# COMPACT_ATOMS: atom_id res chain seq x y z
N MET A 1 -4.76 13.00 15.12
CA MET A 1 -6.17 12.56 14.93
C MET A 1 -6.29 11.12 15.40
N HIS A 2 -7.38 10.76 16.09
CA HIS A 2 -7.62 9.40 16.53
C HIS A 2 -8.67 8.70 15.64
N PHE A 3 -8.33 7.51 15.19
CA PHE A 3 -9.14 6.69 14.28
C PHE A 3 -9.49 5.30 14.87
N GLU A 4 -9.75 5.24 16.18
CA GLU A 4 -10.14 3.98 16.84
C GLU A 4 -11.35 3.32 16.20
N GLN A 5 -12.21 4.10 15.55
CA GLN A 5 -13.37 3.57 14.84
C GLN A 5 -12.98 2.67 13.66
N ALA A 6 -11.80 2.88 13.06
CA ALA A 6 -11.26 1.99 12.05
C ALA A 6 -10.85 0.63 12.63
N LEU A 7 -10.55 0.58 13.91
CA LEU A 7 -10.00 -0.57 14.64
C LEU A 7 -11.06 -1.34 15.45
N LYS A 8 -12.36 -1.20 15.12
CA LYS A 8 -13.45 -1.87 15.84
C LYS A 8 -13.44 -3.40 15.72
N ASN A 9 -12.86 -3.94 14.64
CA ASN A 9 -12.77 -5.38 14.49
C ASN A 9 -11.86 -5.95 15.59
N PRO A 10 -12.31 -7.00 16.33
CA PRO A 10 -11.53 -7.60 17.42
C PRO A 10 -10.14 -8.09 16.98
N ILE A 11 -9.94 -8.36 15.69
CA ILE A 11 -8.64 -8.78 15.14
C ILE A 11 -7.53 -7.79 15.46
N PHE A 12 -7.81 -6.48 15.43
CA PHE A 12 -6.81 -5.47 15.73
C PHE A 12 -6.31 -5.52 17.17
N LYS A 13 -7.20 -5.83 18.13
CA LYS A 13 -6.81 -6.03 19.53
C LYS A 13 -5.93 -7.28 19.69
N THR A 14 -6.23 -8.35 18.96
CA THR A 14 -5.39 -9.57 18.95
C THR A 14 -4.00 -9.25 18.38
N ILE A 15 -3.94 -8.52 17.25
CA ILE A 15 -2.65 -8.10 16.66
C ILE A 15 -1.87 -7.23 17.64
N ALA A 16 -2.51 -6.21 18.24
CA ALA A 16 -1.89 -5.31 19.21
C ALA A 16 -1.29 -6.05 20.41
N SER A 17 -2.06 -6.99 21.01
CA SER A 17 -1.59 -7.78 22.15
C SER A 17 -0.41 -8.71 21.80
N CYS A 18 -0.43 -9.32 20.59
CA CYS A 18 0.69 -10.14 20.12
C CYS A 18 1.94 -9.29 19.85
N ALA A 19 1.77 -8.10 19.26
CA ALA A 19 2.84 -7.15 18.98
C ALA A 19 3.48 -6.64 20.29
N GLU A 20 2.67 -6.32 21.29
CA GLU A 20 3.15 -5.89 22.61
C GLU A 20 3.96 -7.00 23.29
N ALA A 21 3.48 -8.25 23.26
CA ALA A 21 4.20 -9.40 23.82
C ALA A 21 5.53 -9.70 23.12
N LEU A 22 5.68 -9.31 21.86
CA LEU A 22 6.91 -9.43 21.06
C LEU A 22 7.77 -8.15 21.11
N GLU A 23 7.36 -7.13 21.85
CA GLU A 23 8.00 -5.80 21.86
C GLU A 23 8.21 -5.24 20.44
N THR A 24 7.27 -5.52 19.53
CA THR A 24 7.33 -5.19 18.11
C THR A 24 6.26 -4.15 17.77
N PRO A 25 6.58 -2.85 17.68
CA PRO A 25 5.60 -1.86 17.28
C PRO A 25 4.98 -2.18 15.92
N CYS A 26 3.66 -1.99 15.79
CA CYS A 26 2.99 -2.29 14.53
C CYS A 26 1.88 -1.30 14.17
N TYR A 27 1.56 -1.26 12.87
CA TYR A 27 0.66 -0.28 12.27
C TYR A 27 -0.20 -0.92 11.20
N VAL A 28 -1.46 -0.53 11.11
CA VAL A 28 -2.32 -0.81 9.95
C VAL A 28 -2.07 0.27 8.91
N VAL A 29 -1.89 -0.10 7.65
CA VAL A 29 -1.44 0.82 6.61
C VAL A 29 -2.23 0.69 5.31
N GLY A 30 -2.07 1.63 4.41
CA GLY A 30 -2.41 1.48 3.00
C GLY A 30 -3.90 1.54 2.67
N GLY A 31 -4.33 0.62 1.83
CA GLY A 31 -5.68 0.59 1.25
C GLY A 31 -6.80 0.57 2.28
N TYR A 32 -6.64 -0.20 3.34
CA TYR A 32 -7.61 -0.29 4.43
C TYR A 32 -7.86 1.08 5.10
N VAL A 33 -6.78 1.79 5.45
CA VAL A 33 -6.88 3.11 6.11
C VAL A 33 -7.52 4.13 5.19
N ARG A 34 -7.07 4.20 3.93
CA ARG A 34 -7.66 5.06 2.90
C ARG A 34 -9.15 4.80 2.73
N ASP A 35 -9.54 3.53 2.54
CA ASP A 35 -10.92 3.17 2.23
C ASP A 35 -11.84 3.39 3.42
N PHE A 36 -11.33 3.23 4.66
CA PHE A 36 -12.06 3.62 5.87
C PHE A 36 -12.34 5.13 5.89
N ILE A 37 -11.35 5.98 5.62
CA ILE A 37 -11.48 7.44 5.59
C ILE A 37 -12.49 7.88 4.51
N LEU A 38 -12.45 7.22 3.35
CA LEU A 38 -13.38 7.47 2.24
C LEU A 38 -14.78 6.84 2.46
N SER A 39 -15.03 6.20 3.60
CA SER A 39 -16.27 5.46 3.88
C SER A 39 -16.59 4.38 2.82
N ARG A 40 -15.57 3.76 2.26
CA ARG A 40 -15.65 2.73 1.22
C ARG A 40 -15.51 1.32 1.80
N HIS A 41 -16.20 0.96 2.82
CA HIS A 41 -16.10 -0.22 3.71
C HIS A 41 -16.00 -1.63 3.04
N LYS A 42 -15.32 -1.77 1.91
CA LYS A 42 -15.25 -3.02 1.15
C LYS A 42 -13.91 -3.77 1.29
N SER A 43 -12.88 -3.14 1.86
CA SER A 43 -11.58 -3.82 1.94
C SER A 43 -11.63 -4.92 3.00
N GLN A 44 -11.49 -6.16 2.54
CA GLN A 44 -11.24 -7.33 3.38
C GLN A 44 -9.74 -7.60 3.54
N ASP A 45 -8.92 -6.82 2.84
CA ASP A 45 -7.46 -6.92 2.87
C ASP A 45 -6.91 -5.90 3.86
N ILE A 46 -6.15 -6.36 4.84
CA ILE A 46 -5.54 -5.53 5.88
C ILE A 46 -4.03 -5.75 5.85
N ASP A 47 -3.31 -4.68 5.56
CA ASP A 47 -1.86 -4.66 5.60
C ASP A 47 -1.38 -4.20 6.98
N VAL A 48 -0.52 -4.98 7.62
CA VAL A 48 0.11 -4.69 8.91
C VAL A 48 1.61 -4.57 8.73
N VAL A 49 2.17 -3.41 9.06
CA VAL A 49 3.61 -3.18 9.10
C VAL A 49 4.10 -3.34 10.54
N ALA A 50 5.09 -4.20 10.74
CA ALA A 50 5.78 -4.43 12.00
C ALA A 50 7.16 -3.76 11.97
N ILE A 51 7.56 -3.07 13.04
CA ILE A 51 8.94 -2.59 13.19
C ILE A 51 9.77 -3.75 13.75
N GLY A 52 10.24 -4.59 12.83
CA GLY A 52 10.90 -5.86 13.13
C GLY A 52 10.37 -7.00 12.27
N ASN A 53 10.22 -8.18 12.84
CA ASN A 53 9.89 -9.41 12.12
C ASN A 53 8.37 -9.59 11.92
N GLY A 54 7.86 -9.18 10.73
CA GLY A 54 6.44 -9.36 10.38
C GLY A 54 6.00 -10.82 10.31
N ILE A 55 6.88 -11.75 9.97
CA ILE A 55 6.57 -13.19 9.92
C ILE A 55 6.30 -13.72 11.33
N GLU A 56 7.15 -13.37 12.30
CA GLU A 56 7.00 -13.76 13.69
C GLU A 56 5.71 -13.21 14.31
N LEU A 57 5.38 -11.96 14.01
CA LEU A 57 4.12 -11.36 14.42
C LEU A 57 2.92 -12.13 13.82
N ALA A 58 2.95 -12.47 12.52
CA ALA A 58 1.89 -13.25 11.88
C ALA A 58 1.69 -14.62 12.53
N GLU A 59 2.79 -15.33 12.86
CA GLU A 59 2.74 -16.63 13.53
C GLU A 59 2.17 -16.51 14.96
N SER A 60 2.56 -15.45 15.69
CA SER A 60 2.02 -15.17 17.03
C SER A 60 0.51 -14.89 16.96
N VAL A 61 0.07 -14.06 16.02
CA VAL A 61 -1.35 -13.76 15.81
C VAL A 61 -2.12 -15.03 15.43
N ALA A 62 -1.58 -15.86 14.54
CA ALA A 62 -2.23 -17.11 14.14
C ALA A 62 -2.44 -18.05 15.33
N LYS A 63 -1.46 -18.18 16.23
CA LYS A 63 -1.56 -18.99 17.46
C LYS A 63 -2.59 -18.45 18.44
N ALA A 64 -2.77 -17.12 18.51
CA ALA A 64 -3.74 -16.47 19.38
C ALA A 64 -5.18 -16.55 18.84
N LEU A 65 -5.35 -16.83 17.55
CA LEU A 65 -6.68 -16.92 16.93
C LEU A 65 -7.30 -18.31 17.09
N PRO A 66 -8.66 -18.41 17.18
CA PRO A 66 -9.36 -19.69 17.17
C PRO A 66 -8.97 -20.55 15.96
N ASN A 67 -8.73 -21.84 16.20
CA ASN A 67 -8.35 -22.83 15.19
C ASN A 67 -6.97 -22.59 14.54
N ALA A 68 -6.16 -21.68 15.06
CA ALA A 68 -4.79 -21.38 14.62
C ALA A 68 -4.68 -21.38 13.06
N PRO A 69 -5.21 -20.38 12.35
CA PRO A 69 -5.25 -20.38 10.89
C PRO A 69 -3.84 -20.52 10.30
N LYS A 70 -3.76 -21.20 9.14
CA LYS A 70 -2.49 -21.44 8.47
C LYS A 70 -1.86 -20.12 8.03
N VAL A 71 -0.57 -19.93 8.34
CA VAL A 71 0.24 -18.83 7.87
C VAL A 71 0.95 -19.24 6.58
N SER A 72 0.80 -18.43 5.52
CA SER A 72 1.58 -18.55 4.29
C SER A 72 2.74 -17.57 4.33
N ILE A 73 3.99 -18.11 4.28
CA ILE A 73 5.21 -17.31 4.44
C ILE A 73 5.90 -17.13 3.10
N PHE A 74 6.23 -15.90 2.76
CA PHE A 74 6.96 -15.49 1.55
C PHE A 74 8.32 -14.93 1.96
N LYS A 75 9.28 -15.84 2.27
CA LYS A 75 10.60 -15.48 2.85
C LYS A 75 11.36 -14.45 2.03
N THR A 76 11.32 -14.57 0.69
CA THR A 76 12.02 -13.65 -0.23
C THR A 76 11.58 -12.19 -0.05
N PHE A 77 10.34 -11.98 0.39
CA PHE A 77 9.75 -10.65 0.55
C PHE A 77 9.61 -10.24 2.03
N GLY A 78 9.98 -11.11 2.97
CA GLY A 78 9.76 -10.87 4.40
C GLY A 78 8.29 -10.69 4.77
N THR A 79 7.38 -11.33 4.01
CA THR A 79 5.93 -11.18 4.14
C THR A 79 5.30 -12.48 4.63
N ALA A 80 4.29 -12.38 5.47
CA ALA A 80 3.43 -13.49 5.86
C ALA A 80 1.96 -13.12 5.70
N MET A 81 1.15 -14.08 5.26
CA MET A 81 -0.29 -13.89 5.07
C MET A 81 -1.07 -14.94 5.85
N LEU A 82 -2.18 -14.54 6.42
CA LEU A 82 -3.16 -15.45 6.98
C LEU A 82 -4.59 -14.98 6.68
N ARG A 83 -5.51 -15.92 6.56
CA ARG A 83 -6.92 -15.62 6.35
C ARG A 83 -7.74 -16.01 7.57
N PHE A 84 -8.52 -15.06 8.08
CA PHE A 84 -9.37 -15.28 9.24
C PHE A 84 -10.74 -14.63 9.07
N LYS A 85 -11.82 -15.44 9.16
CA LYS A 85 -13.22 -14.98 9.02
C LYS A 85 -13.49 -14.13 7.77
N GLY A 86 -12.88 -14.49 6.64
CA GLY A 86 -13.05 -13.77 5.38
C GLY A 86 -12.18 -12.53 5.22
N ILE A 87 -11.32 -12.22 6.22
CA ILE A 87 -10.35 -11.13 6.17
C ILE A 87 -8.99 -11.72 5.80
N ASP A 88 -8.33 -11.14 4.82
CA ASP A 88 -6.96 -11.45 4.46
C ASP A 88 -6.03 -10.46 5.17
N LEU A 89 -5.13 -10.99 6.00
CA LEU A 89 -4.16 -10.22 6.78
C LEU A 89 -2.77 -10.45 6.19
N GLU A 90 -2.13 -9.37 5.75
CA GLU A 90 -0.74 -9.39 5.31
C GLU A 90 0.14 -8.69 6.35
N PHE A 91 1.20 -9.38 6.77
CA PHE A 91 2.18 -8.86 7.72
C PHE A 91 3.52 -8.70 7.03
N VAL A 92 4.11 -7.52 7.15
CA VAL A 92 5.41 -7.20 6.56
C VAL A 92 6.27 -6.45 7.57
N GLY A 93 7.57 -6.75 7.62
CA GLY A 93 8.52 -5.94 8.36
C GLY A 93 8.69 -4.57 7.70
N ALA A 94 8.74 -3.51 8.51
CA ALA A 94 9.08 -2.19 8.00
C ALA A 94 10.45 -2.23 7.33
N ARG A 95 10.54 -1.66 6.13
CA ARG A 95 11.75 -1.75 5.33
C ARG A 95 12.07 -0.46 4.63
N LYS A 96 13.37 -0.23 4.50
CA LYS A 96 13.94 0.78 3.62
C LYS A 96 14.36 0.08 2.32
N GLU A 97 13.98 0.64 1.20
CA GLU A 97 14.30 0.13 -0.12
C GLU A 97 15.30 1.08 -0.82
N SER A 98 16.31 0.49 -1.46
CA SER A 98 17.20 1.22 -2.35
C SER A 98 17.22 0.53 -3.71
N TYR A 99 17.07 1.32 -4.79
CA TYR A 99 16.93 0.80 -6.14
C TYR A 99 18.20 1.07 -6.96
N LYS A 100 18.64 0.06 -7.74
CA LYS A 100 19.65 0.23 -8.78
C LYS A 100 18.95 0.60 -10.08
N LYS A 101 19.56 1.51 -10.86
CA LYS A 101 18.96 2.09 -12.08
C LYS A 101 18.51 1.05 -13.12
N GLU A 102 19.12 -0.13 -13.12
CA GLU A 102 18.88 -1.21 -14.09
C GLU A 102 18.04 -2.35 -13.53
N SER A 103 17.58 -2.25 -12.27
CA SER A 103 16.81 -3.29 -11.61
C SER A 103 15.63 -2.69 -10.84
N ARG A 104 14.47 -3.32 -10.99
CA ARG A 104 13.29 -3.02 -10.17
C ARG A 104 13.30 -3.75 -8.81
N ASN A 105 14.26 -4.65 -8.58
CA ASN A 105 14.37 -5.38 -7.33
C ASN A 105 15.19 -4.53 -6.36
N PRO A 106 14.57 -4.01 -5.27
CA PRO A 106 15.29 -3.21 -4.31
C PRO A 106 16.24 -4.05 -3.47
N GLU A 107 17.33 -3.44 -3.01
CA GLU A 107 18.03 -3.90 -1.83
C GLU A 107 17.23 -3.49 -0.61
N ILE A 108 16.90 -4.46 0.25
CA ILE A 108 16.02 -4.27 1.40
C ILE A 108 16.86 -4.31 2.67
N CYS A 109 16.66 -3.33 3.54
CA CYS A 109 17.13 -3.37 4.93
C CYS A 109 15.99 -3.00 5.89
N GLU A 110 16.15 -3.34 7.16
CA GLU A 110 15.20 -2.94 8.20
C GLU A 110 15.04 -1.42 8.21
N GLY A 111 13.82 -0.96 8.41
CA GLY A 111 13.45 0.45 8.38
C GLY A 111 12.48 0.83 9.49
N THR A 112 12.22 2.12 9.59
CA THR A 112 11.18 2.70 10.45
C THR A 112 9.83 2.69 9.75
N ILE A 113 8.76 3.02 10.46
CA ILE A 113 7.44 3.23 9.82
C ILE A 113 7.50 4.36 8.77
N GLU A 114 8.26 5.40 9.02
CA GLU A 114 8.43 6.50 8.07
C GLU A 114 9.16 6.06 6.80
N ASP A 115 10.17 5.18 6.91
CA ASP A 115 10.84 4.59 5.74
C ASP A 115 9.86 3.74 4.92
N ASP A 116 8.99 2.96 5.57
CA ASP A 116 7.96 2.19 4.89
C ASP A 116 6.95 3.10 4.18
N GLN A 117 6.52 4.19 4.82
CA GLN A 117 5.61 5.16 4.23
C GLN A 117 6.25 5.89 3.02
N LYS A 118 7.54 6.25 3.10
CA LYS A 118 8.29 6.93 2.03
C LYS A 118 8.36 6.12 0.73
N ARG A 119 8.52 4.80 0.83
CA ARG A 119 8.64 3.91 -0.34
C ARG A 119 7.31 3.60 -1.03
N ARG A 120 6.17 3.98 -0.44
CA ARG A 120 4.85 3.72 -1.02
C ARG A 120 4.61 4.54 -2.28
N ASP A 121 3.66 4.08 -3.07
CA ASP A 121 3.35 4.68 -4.37
C ASP A 121 2.73 6.08 -4.24
N PHE A 122 1.71 6.23 -3.37
CA PHE A 122 0.96 7.48 -3.23
C PHE A 122 0.72 7.83 -1.76
N THR A 123 0.63 9.15 -1.48
CA THR A 123 0.38 9.69 -0.14
C THR A 123 -0.88 9.11 0.49
N ILE A 124 -1.94 8.94 -0.29
CA ILE A 124 -3.21 8.35 0.14
C ILE A 124 -3.08 6.86 0.55
N ASN A 125 -2.05 6.17 0.12
CA ASN A 125 -1.73 4.78 0.50
C ASN A 125 -0.60 4.72 1.53
N ALA A 126 -0.01 5.86 1.91
CA ALA A 126 1.02 5.97 2.92
C ALA A 126 0.47 6.26 4.33
N LEU A 127 -0.83 6.43 4.46
CA LEU A 127 -1.50 6.60 5.75
C LEU A 127 -1.34 5.34 6.61
N ALA A 128 -1.06 5.53 7.89
CA ALA A 128 -0.92 4.45 8.85
C ALA A 128 -1.70 4.76 10.14
N ILE A 129 -2.24 3.73 10.81
CA ILE A 129 -2.88 3.85 12.12
C ILE A 129 -2.11 2.96 13.09
N SER A 130 -1.68 3.54 14.22
CA SER A 130 -0.95 2.82 15.25
C SER A 130 -1.82 1.78 15.95
N LEU A 131 -1.23 0.59 16.19
CA LEU A 131 -1.78 -0.46 17.05
C LEU A 131 -1.05 -0.56 18.39
N ASN A 132 -0.06 0.31 18.65
CA ASN A 132 0.75 0.26 19.87
C ASN A 132 -0.04 0.80 21.06
N ALA A 133 0.15 0.25 22.25
CA ALA A 133 -0.61 0.62 23.45
C ALA A 133 -0.49 2.11 23.80
N SER A 134 0.69 2.72 23.56
CA SER A 134 0.97 4.12 23.90
C SER A 134 0.21 5.14 23.06
N ASP A 135 -0.14 4.78 21.80
CA ASP A 135 -0.75 5.70 20.83
C ASP A 135 -1.80 5.01 19.93
N TYR A 136 -2.46 3.96 20.48
CA TYR A 136 -3.47 3.17 19.76
C TYR A 136 -4.53 4.03 19.07
N GLY A 137 -4.74 3.79 17.78
CA GLY A 137 -5.70 4.54 16.98
C GLY A 137 -5.18 5.89 16.46
N THR A 138 -3.94 6.29 16.78
CA THR A 138 -3.34 7.52 16.25
C THR A 138 -2.99 7.36 14.77
N LEU A 139 -3.42 8.33 13.95
CA LEU A 139 -3.07 8.40 12.53
C LEU A 139 -1.68 9.01 12.35
N LEU A 140 -0.85 8.34 11.54
CA LEU A 140 0.43 8.82 11.06
C LEU A 140 0.28 9.23 9.59
N ASP A 141 0.48 10.51 9.31
CA ASP A 141 0.36 11.10 7.97
C ASP A 141 1.50 12.09 7.69
N PRO A 142 2.74 11.62 7.52
CA PRO A 142 3.89 12.50 7.30
C PRO A 142 3.92 13.14 5.91
N PHE A 143 3.06 12.70 4.97
CA PHE A 143 3.05 13.14 3.57
C PHE A 143 1.77 13.85 3.16
N ASN A 144 0.94 14.30 4.11
CA ASN A 144 -0.33 14.99 3.87
C ASN A 144 -1.35 14.20 3.04
N GLY A 145 -1.37 12.87 3.17
CA GLY A 145 -2.31 11.99 2.46
C GLY A 145 -3.78 12.29 2.80
N MET A 146 -4.09 12.78 4.00
CA MET A 146 -5.44 13.23 4.37
C MET A 146 -5.90 14.42 3.55
N GLU A 147 -4.99 15.39 3.29
CA GLU A 147 -5.31 16.55 2.48
C GLU A 147 -5.49 16.15 1.00
N ASP A 148 -4.66 15.22 0.51
CA ASP A 148 -4.80 14.69 -0.85
C ASP A 148 -6.09 13.88 -1.02
N LEU A 149 -6.53 13.12 -0.01
CA LEU A 149 -7.84 12.46 -0.01
C LEU A 149 -8.99 13.46 -0.10
N LYS A 150 -8.92 14.53 0.68
CA LYS A 150 -9.93 15.59 0.69
C LYS A 150 -9.99 16.33 -0.65
N ASN A 151 -8.83 16.61 -1.23
CA ASN A 151 -8.69 17.30 -2.51
C ASN A 151 -8.84 16.38 -3.72
N LYS A 152 -9.06 15.07 -3.49
CA LYS A 152 -9.20 14.03 -4.54
C LYS A 152 -7.99 14.00 -5.49
N ARG A 153 -6.79 13.96 -4.95
CA ARG A 153 -5.54 13.97 -5.70
C ARG A 153 -4.73 12.69 -5.50
N ILE A 154 -4.07 12.27 -6.57
CA ILE A 154 -3.08 11.18 -6.57
C ILE A 154 -1.68 11.83 -6.60
N VAL A 155 -1.01 11.82 -5.45
CA VAL A 155 0.29 12.46 -5.24
C VAL A 155 1.29 11.41 -4.73
N THR A 156 2.55 11.48 -5.15
CA THR A 156 3.60 10.58 -4.65
C THR A 156 4.24 11.14 -3.37
N PRO A 157 4.62 10.31 -2.39
CA PRO A 157 5.30 10.77 -1.17
C PRO A 157 6.63 11.48 -1.45
N LEU A 158 7.34 11.03 -2.47
CA LEU A 158 8.64 11.55 -2.92
C LEU A 158 8.53 12.10 -4.36
N ASN A 159 9.67 12.53 -4.90
CA ASN A 159 9.74 13.00 -6.28
C ASN A 159 9.16 11.96 -7.25
N PRO A 160 8.13 12.31 -8.06
CA PRO A 160 7.45 11.34 -8.91
C PRO A 160 8.35 10.72 -9.98
N ASN A 161 9.37 11.43 -10.48
CA ASN A 161 10.32 10.84 -11.43
C ASN A 161 11.11 9.69 -10.81
N LEU A 162 11.52 9.80 -9.53
CA LEU A 162 12.18 8.72 -8.81
C LEU A 162 11.19 7.59 -8.55
N THR A 163 10.01 7.91 -8.04
CA THR A 163 8.96 6.95 -7.71
C THR A 163 8.59 6.05 -8.90
N PHE A 164 8.46 6.63 -10.10
CA PHE A 164 8.13 5.88 -11.32
C PHE A 164 9.34 5.24 -11.99
N SER A 165 10.54 5.77 -11.76
CA SER A 165 11.77 5.12 -12.19
C SER A 165 12.07 3.87 -11.36
N ASP A 166 11.82 3.89 -10.06
CA ASP A 166 12.07 2.79 -9.13
C ASP A 166 11.13 1.58 -9.41
N ASP A 167 9.84 1.81 -9.52
CA ASP A 167 8.87 0.79 -9.98
C ASP A 167 7.92 1.39 -11.03
N PRO A 168 8.18 1.16 -12.32
CA PRO A 168 7.36 1.68 -13.41
C PRO A 168 5.89 1.23 -13.38
N LEU A 169 5.55 0.13 -12.69
CA LEU A 169 4.16 -0.27 -12.54
C LEU A 169 3.34 0.79 -11.78
N ARG A 170 3.98 1.61 -10.96
CA ARG A 170 3.32 2.71 -10.24
C ARG A 170 2.66 3.72 -11.17
N MET A 171 3.12 3.85 -12.42
CA MET A 171 2.46 4.66 -13.44
C MET A 171 1.06 4.13 -13.78
N LEU A 172 0.93 2.83 -14.03
CA LEU A 172 -0.38 2.19 -14.24
C LEU A 172 -1.24 2.23 -12.97
N ARG A 173 -0.62 2.08 -11.80
CA ARG A 173 -1.32 2.20 -10.52
C ARG A 173 -1.87 3.62 -10.29
N ALA A 174 -1.14 4.69 -10.70
CA ALA A 174 -1.63 6.05 -10.65
C ALA A 174 -2.93 6.21 -11.47
N ILE A 175 -2.90 5.73 -12.72
CA ILE A 175 -4.06 5.76 -13.61
C ILE A 175 -5.22 4.93 -13.05
N ARG A 176 -4.92 3.73 -12.53
CA ARG A 176 -5.93 2.89 -11.89
C ARG A 176 -6.59 3.59 -10.69
N PHE A 177 -5.81 4.17 -9.78
CA PHE A 177 -6.38 4.85 -8.63
C PHE A 177 -7.15 6.10 -9.03
N ALA A 178 -6.66 6.88 -9.99
CA ALA A 178 -7.40 8.01 -10.56
C ALA A 178 -8.77 7.56 -11.09
N THR A 179 -8.81 6.42 -11.81
CA THR A 179 -10.04 5.87 -12.36
C THR A 179 -10.99 5.32 -11.28
N GLN A 180 -10.47 4.52 -10.35
CA GLN A 180 -11.29 3.84 -9.32
C GLN A 180 -11.82 4.79 -8.25
N LEU A 181 -11.05 5.83 -7.91
CA LEU A 181 -11.42 6.83 -6.90
C LEU A 181 -12.10 8.05 -7.51
N GLU A 182 -12.04 8.21 -8.83
CA GLU A 182 -12.44 9.43 -9.55
C GLU A 182 -11.64 10.63 -9.01
N PHE A 183 -10.32 10.46 -8.89
CA PHE A 183 -9.36 11.47 -8.42
C PHE A 183 -8.51 11.98 -9.59
N GLU A 184 -7.97 13.18 -9.45
CA GLU A 184 -7.02 13.75 -10.39
C GLU A 184 -5.58 13.34 -10.06
N ILE A 185 -4.79 13.03 -11.07
CA ILE A 185 -3.35 12.84 -10.90
C ILE A 185 -2.70 14.21 -10.77
N ASP A 186 -1.84 14.38 -9.77
CA ASP A 186 -1.06 15.61 -9.60
C ASP A 186 -0.31 15.96 -10.90
N PRO A 187 -0.29 17.23 -11.34
CA PRO A 187 0.37 17.60 -12.59
C PRO A 187 1.83 17.17 -12.70
N SER A 188 2.59 17.28 -11.60
CA SER A 188 3.99 16.84 -11.59
C SER A 188 4.14 15.32 -11.71
N ALA A 189 3.19 14.56 -11.14
CA ALA A 189 3.14 13.11 -11.29
C ALA A 189 2.73 12.73 -12.72
N LEU A 190 1.78 13.45 -13.33
CA LEU A 190 1.37 13.20 -14.70
C LEU A 190 2.52 13.45 -15.70
N GLU A 191 3.22 14.57 -15.58
CA GLU A 191 4.42 14.88 -16.38
C GLU A 191 5.52 13.81 -16.19
N ALA A 192 5.68 13.33 -14.94
CA ALA A 192 6.64 12.27 -14.66
C ALA A 192 6.24 10.94 -15.30
N ILE A 193 4.95 10.61 -15.41
CA ILE A 193 4.47 9.44 -16.16
C ILE A 193 4.81 9.61 -17.64
N GLU A 194 4.46 10.75 -18.25
CA GLU A 194 4.77 11.04 -19.65
C GLU A 194 6.27 10.93 -19.96
N LYS A 195 7.13 11.34 -19.03
CA LYS A 195 8.59 11.26 -19.18
C LYS A 195 9.14 9.85 -19.04
N ASN A 196 8.56 9.02 -18.16
CA ASN A 196 9.07 7.71 -17.81
C ASN A 196 8.29 6.55 -18.45
N HIS A 197 7.26 6.80 -19.28
CA HIS A 197 6.33 5.80 -19.80
C HIS A 197 7.03 4.61 -20.47
N SER A 198 8.12 4.84 -21.21
CA SER A 198 8.87 3.78 -21.87
C SER A 198 9.44 2.71 -20.92
N ARG A 199 9.66 3.06 -19.66
CA ARG A 199 10.14 2.11 -18.64
C ARG A 199 9.11 1.04 -18.29
N ILE A 200 7.85 1.17 -18.67
CA ILE A 200 6.83 0.13 -18.45
C ILE A 200 7.21 -1.20 -19.09
N GLN A 201 8.03 -1.17 -20.14
CA GLN A 201 8.47 -2.35 -20.87
C GLN A 201 9.32 -3.33 -20.04
N ILE A 202 9.90 -2.90 -18.90
CA ILE A 202 10.63 -3.80 -17.99
C ILE A 202 9.69 -4.58 -17.05
N ILE A 203 8.39 -4.24 -17.04
CA ILE A 203 7.40 -4.89 -16.20
C ILE A 203 6.83 -6.13 -16.90
N SER A 204 6.65 -7.21 -16.15
CA SER A 204 6.05 -8.42 -16.71
C SER A 204 4.60 -8.18 -17.15
N LYS A 205 4.20 -8.81 -18.23
CA LYS A 205 2.84 -8.67 -18.82
C LYS A 205 1.75 -9.03 -17.83
N GLU A 206 1.97 -10.02 -16.99
CA GLU A 206 1.01 -10.46 -15.96
C GLU A 206 0.69 -9.32 -14.98
N ARG A 207 1.70 -8.57 -14.53
CA ARG A 207 1.49 -7.42 -13.62
C ARG A 207 0.75 -6.29 -14.32
N ILE A 208 1.06 -6.02 -15.59
CA ILE A 208 0.38 -5.01 -16.41
C ILE A 208 -1.09 -5.38 -16.56
N VAL A 209 -1.38 -6.62 -16.95
CA VAL A 209 -2.75 -7.13 -17.16
C VAL A 209 -3.59 -7.01 -15.88
N ILE A 210 -3.01 -7.31 -14.71
CA ILE A 210 -3.72 -7.16 -13.43
C ILE A 210 -4.17 -5.71 -13.19
N GLU A 211 -3.31 -4.72 -13.46
CA GLU A 211 -3.68 -3.32 -13.30
C GLU A 211 -4.71 -2.87 -14.35
N LEU A 212 -4.59 -3.32 -15.60
CA LEU A 212 -5.56 -3.05 -16.67
C LEU A 212 -6.94 -3.63 -16.34
N HIS A 213 -7.02 -4.87 -15.85
CA HIS A 213 -8.28 -5.46 -15.43
C HIS A 213 -8.96 -4.61 -14.35
N LYS A 214 -8.22 -4.12 -13.37
CA LYS A 214 -8.75 -3.25 -12.31
C LYS A 214 -9.23 -1.89 -12.85
N ILE A 215 -8.64 -1.38 -13.94
CA ILE A 215 -9.14 -0.20 -14.65
C ILE A 215 -10.45 -0.52 -15.36
N LEU A 216 -10.51 -1.63 -16.10
CA LEU A 216 -11.71 -2.09 -16.83
C LEU A 216 -12.90 -2.34 -15.88
N GLU A 217 -12.66 -2.93 -14.71
CA GLU A 217 -13.69 -3.22 -13.69
C GLU A 217 -14.15 -1.98 -12.91
N SER A 218 -13.54 -0.80 -13.15
CA SER A 218 -13.96 0.43 -12.49
C SER A 218 -15.30 0.95 -13.02
N LYS A 219 -15.95 1.84 -12.27
CA LYS A 219 -17.23 2.43 -12.68
C LYS A 219 -17.16 3.23 -13.99
N LYS A 220 -16.02 3.84 -14.26
CA LYS A 220 -15.79 4.71 -15.43
C LYS A 220 -14.44 4.39 -16.07
N PRO A 221 -14.28 3.23 -16.72
CA PRO A 221 -13.00 2.82 -17.30
C PRO A 221 -12.48 3.79 -18.37
N SER A 222 -13.37 4.57 -19.01
CA SER A 222 -12.98 5.58 -19.99
C SER A 222 -12.01 6.63 -19.44
N ILE A 223 -12.11 6.99 -18.15
CA ILE A 223 -11.13 7.88 -17.50
C ILE A 223 -9.72 7.27 -17.59
N GLY A 224 -9.61 6.00 -17.27
CA GLY A 224 -8.32 5.29 -17.31
C GLY A 224 -7.75 5.22 -18.73
N PHE A 225 -8.57 4.90 -19.73
CA PHE A 225 -8.12 4.81 -21.12
C PHE A 225 -7.68 6.16 -21.69
N LEU A 226 -8.39 7.24 -21.38
CA LEU A 226 -7.97 8.60 -21.77
C LEU A 226 -6.62 8.99 -21.11
N LEU A 227 -6.40 8.59 -19.86
CA LEU A 227 -5.12 8.82 -19.19
C LEU A 227 -3.99 7.95 -19.78
N LEU A 228 -4.27 6.68 -20.12
CA LEU A 228 -3.30 5.80 -20.78
C LEU A 228 -2.88 6.36 -22.15
N GLU A 229 -3.83 6.83 -22.95
CA GLU A 229 -3.58 7.47 -24.24
C GLU A 229 -2.75 8.74 -24.07
N ARG A 230 -3.21 9.66 -23.21
CA ARG A 230 -2.53 10.93 -22.93
C ARG A 230 -1.07 10.75 -22.50
N THR A 231 -0.78 9.74 -21.69
CA THR A 231 0.55 9.49 -21.15
C THR A 231 1.44 8.64 -22.07
N GLY A 232 0.95 8.17 -23.22
CA GLY A 232 1.65 7.29 -24.14
C GLY A 232 1.84 5.86 -23.61
N LEU A 233 1.23 5.50 -22.50
CA LEU A 233 1.31 4.14 -21.95
C LEU A 233 0.49 3.15 -22.77
N LEU A 234 -0.60 3.61 -23.42
CA LEU A 234 -1.49 2.74 -24.19
C LEU A 234 -0.78 2.04 -25.35
N ASP A 235 0.17 2.72 -25.98
CA ASP A 235 0.91 2.19 -27.13
C ASP A 235 1.98 1.14 -26.74
N LEU A 236 2.26 1.00 -25.43
CA LEU A 236 3.35 0.17 -24.91
C LEU A 236 2.88 -1.08 -24.17
N ILE A 237 1.57 -1.24 -23.92
CA ILE A 237 1.00 -2.27 -23.05
C ILE A 237 0.02 -3.20 -23.78
#